data_ae36ba526b10ceba36d3a331e7bd5c1a
#
_entry.id   ae36ba526b10ceba36d3a331e7bd5c1a
#
_cell.length_a   1.000
_cell.length_b   1.000
_cell.length_c   1.000
_cell.angle_alpha   90.00
_cell.angle_beta   90.00
_cell.angle_gamma   90.00
#
_symmetry.space_group_name_H-M   'P 1'
#
loop_
_entity.id
_entity.type
_entity.pdbx_description
1 polymer ?
#
loop_
_entity_poly.entity_id
_entity_poly.type
_entity_poly.pdbx_seq_one_letter_code
_entity_poly.pdbx_strand_id
1 'polypeptide(L)'
;MEQLVNFHTQNGVLEIQFNRADKKNALTNAMYQAVQTAMEQAKSDDNIRVILFTSTGDFFTAGNDLVDFLTKAENDDAKLNALDFVQFLGDYPKPIVAAVTGSGVGIGLTLLLHCDLVYIVENAKLLAPFVDLSLVPEAGSTLLLTQKIGYQRAFEVFVMGEKITGKQAVELGLANQAFASSDEVLSTARQKAEILAKKSVSSVRQTKDLMRNATEILARIQQENMHFSNRLQTDEVKAILRKFVHKQ
;
A
#
# COMPACT_ATOMS: atom_id res chain seq x y z
N MET A 1 -10.52 -20.89 -11.25
CA MET A 1 -10.66 -19.75 -10.34
C MET A 1 -9.85 -18.61 -10.93
N GLU A 2 -10.42 -17.43 -11.03
CA GLU A 2 -9.75 -16.24 -11.51
C GLU A 2 -8.59 -15.85 -10.56
N GLN A 3 -7.45 -15.46 -11.12
CA GLN A 3 -6.28 -15.11 -10.33
C GLN A 3 -6.50 -13.73 -9.70
N LEU A 4 -6.46 -13.64 -8.35
CA LEU A 4 -6.74 -12.40 -7.60
C LEU A 4 -5.65 -11.34 -7.73
N VAL A 5 -4.44 -11.74 -8.14
CA VAL A 5 -3.31 -10.85 -8.43
C VAL A 5 -2.65 -11.35 -9.71
N ASN A 6 -2.55 -10.48 -10.72
CA ASN A 6 -1.85 -10.79 -11.95
C ASN A 6 -0.39 -10.31 -11.87
N PHE A 7 0.52 -11.09 -12.44
CA PHE A 7 1.94 -10.76 -12.51
C PHE A 7 2.39 -10.72 -13.97
N HIS A 8 3.02 -9.63 -14.37
CA HIS A 8 3.58 -9.47 -15.71
C HIS A 8 4.99 -8.90 -15.63
N THR A 9 5.95 -9.55 -16.27
CA THR A 9 7.35 -9.07 -16.31
C THR A 9 7.71 -8.65 -17.72
N GLN A 10 8.07 -7.39 -17.89
CA GLN A 10 8.51 -6.85 -19.18
C GLN A 10 9.52 -5.71 -18.96
N ASN A 11 10.54 -5.62 -19.81
CA ASN A 11 11.51 -4.51 -19.82
C ASN A 11 12.18 -4.20 -18.47
N GLY A 12 12.38 -5.23 -17.63
CA GLY A 12 12.98 -5.08 -16.30
C GLY A 12 11.98 -4.61 -15.21
N VAL A 13 10.70 -4.59 -15.53
CA VAL A 13 9.62 -4.21 -14.61
C VAL A 13 8.78 -5.44 -14.28
N LEU A 14 8.56 -5.72 -13.01
CA LEU A 14 7.53 -6.64 -12.52
C LEU A 14 6.28 -5.81 -12.21
N GLU A 15 5.27 -5.89 -13.06
CA GLU A 15 3.94 -5.34 -12.80
C GLU A 15 3.13 -6.33 -11.96
N ILE A 16 2.65 -5.84 -10.81
CA ILE A 16 1.79 -6.55 -9.86
C ILE A 16 0.43 -5.86 -9.91
N GLN A 17 -0.56 -6.53 -10.48
CA GLN A 17 -1.90 -5.98 -10.67
C GLN A 17 -2.90 -6.63 -9.71
N PHE A 18 -3.48 -5.83 -8.82
CA PHE A 18 -4.63 -6.28 -8.01
C PHE A 18 -5.82 -6.54 -8.93
N ASN A 19 -6.37 -7.76 -8.89
CA ASN A 19 -7.40 -8.23 -9.81
C ASN A 19 -8.59 -8.85 -9.07
N ARG A 20 -9.24 -8.05 -8.22
CA ARG A 20 -10.45 -8.41 -7.47
C ARG A 20 -11.44 -7.25 -7.48
N ALA A 21 -11.76 -6.77 -8.69
CA ALA A 21 -12.56 -5.56 -8.89
C ALA A 21 -13.98 -5.67 -8.28
N ASP A 22 -14.59 -6.86 -8.28
CA ASP A 22 -15.88 -7.17 -7.67
C ASP A 22 -15.93 -6.90 -6.15
N LYS A 23 -14.77 -6.97 -5.48
CA LYS A 23 -14.58 -6.61 -4.07
C LYS A 23 -13.69 -5.36 -3.89
N LYS A 24 -13.68 -4.47 -4.92
CA LYS A 24 -12.91 -3.22 -4.92
C LYS A 24 -11.43 -3.44 -4.58
N ASN A 25 -10.87 -4.55 -5.01
CA ASN A 25 -9.49 -4.98 -4.74
C ASN A 25 -9.16 -5.05 -3.23
N ALA A 26 -10.11 -5.41 -2.37
CA ALA A 26 -9.84 -5.71 -0.96
C ALA A 26 -8.81 -6.86 -0.87
N LEU A 27 -7.73 -6.63 -0.12
CA LEU A 27 -6.57 -7.52 -0.07
C LEU A 27 -6.77 -8.62 0.98
N THR A 28 -6.81 -9.86 0.50
CA THR A 28 -6.87 -11.05 1.36
C THR A 28 -5.47 -11.50 1.78
N ASN A 29 -5.38 -12.35 2.82
CA ASN A 29 -4.14 -13.00 3.22
C ASN A 29 -3.45 -13.74 2.06
N ALA A 30 -4.23 -14.37 1.17
CA ALA A 30 -3.71 -15.04 -0.02
C ALA A 30 -3.09 -14.06 -1.02
N MET A 31 -3.70 -12.88 -1.23
CA MET A 31 -3.15 -11.83 -2.10
C MET A 31 -1.84 -11.29 -1.53
N TYR A 32 -1.78 -10.98 -0.22
CA TYR A 32 -0.53 -10.55 0.42
C TYR A 32 0.58 -11.58 0.27
N GLN A 33 0.28 -12.87 0.51
CA GLN A 33 1.25 -13.94 0.35
C GLN A 33 1.77 -14.01 -1.10
N ALA A 34 0.89 -13.93 -2.09
CA ALA A 34 1.27 -13.98 -3.50
C ALA A 34 2.15 -12.78 -3.90
N VAL A 35 1.76 -11.58 -3.46
CA VAL A 35 2.53 -10.34 -3.72
C VAL A 35 3.90 -10.40 -3.07
N GLN A 36 3.98 -10.75 -1.79
CA GLN A 36 5.25 -10.85 -1.06
C GLN A 36 6.16 -11.89 -1.71
N THR A 37 5.65 -13.07 -2.03
CA THR A 37 6.43 -14.13 -2.69
C THR A 37 7.01 -13.64 -4.03
N ALA A 38 6.20 -12.96 -4.86
CA ALA A 38 6.67 -12.44 -6.14
C ALA A 38 7.74 -11.34 -5.95
N MET A 39 7.58 -10.47 -4.95
CA MET A 39 8.55 -9.42 -4.64
C MET A 39 9.84 -9.99 -4.02
N GLU A 40 9.77 -11.05 -3.21
CA GLU A 40 10.96 -11.77 -2.70
C GLU A 40 11.76 -12.41 -3.83
N GLN A 41 11.07 -13.08 -4.77
CA GLN A 41 11.71 -13.62 -5.98
C GLN A 41 12.34 -12.49 -6.81
N ALA A 42 11.61 -11.40 -7.02
CA ALA A 42 12.11 -10.23 -7.73
C ALA A 42 13.34 -9.62 -7.05
N LYS A 43 13.44 -9.66 -5.71
CA LYS A 43 14.58 -9.12 -4.95
C LYS A 43 15.91 -9.75 -5.38
N SER A 44 15.91 -11.05 -5.68
CA SER A 44 17.09 -11.83 -6.08
C SER A 44 17.25 -11.99 -7.61
N ASP A 45 16.28 -11.58 -8.41
CA ASP A 45 16.35 -11.67 -9.89
C ASP A 45 16.89 -10.37 -10.49
N ASP A 46 18.10 -10.41 -11.04
CA ASP A 46 18.75 -9.24 -11.66
C ASP A 46 18.04 -8.76 -12.94
N ASN A 47 17.18 -9.56 -13.55
CA ASN A 47 16.37 -9.14 -14.69
C ASN A 47 15.19 -8.25 -14.28
N ILE A 48 14.75 -8.30 -13.01
CA ILE A 48 13.72 -7.42 -12.47
C ILE A 48 14.39 -6.29 -11.69
N ARG A 49 14.16 -5.06 -12.10
CA ARG A 49 14.80 -3.86 -11.55
C ARG A 49 13.84 -2.91 -10.86
N VAL A 50 12.55 -3.00 -11.21
CA VAL A 50 11.49 -2.11 -10.70
C VAL A 50 10.24 -2.94 -10.42
N ILE A 51 9.52 -2.63 -9.35
CA ILE A 51 8.18 -3.12 -9.07
C ILE A 51 7.17 -2.04 -9.48
N LEU A 52 6.10 -2.43 -10.17
CA LEU A 52 5.00 -1.53 -10.52
C LEU A 52 3.69 -2.10 -9.98
N PHE A 53 3.05 -1.40 -9.04
CA PHE A 53 1.69 -1.73 -8.59
C PHE A 53 0.64 -1.07 -9.48
N THR A 54 -0.32 -1.87 -9.93
CA THR A 54 -1.49 -1.46 -10.70
C THR A 54 -2.76 -2.14 -10.15
N SER A 55 -3.91 -1.81 -10.67
CA SER A 55 -5.17 -2.46 -10.29
C SER A 55 -6.17 -2.49 -11.44
N THR A 56 -7.15 -3.41 -11.36
CA THR A 56 -8.34 -3.43 -12.23
C THR A 56 -9.50 -2.70 -11.57
N GLY A 57 -10.46 -2.21 -12.36
CA GLY A 57 -11.68 -1.54 -11.89
C GLY A 57 -11.43 -0.15 -11.32
N ASP A 58 -12.38 0.36 -10.51
CA ASP A 58 -12.47 1.75 -10.06
C ASP A 58 -11.76 2.01 -8.71
N PHE A 59 -11.14 1.00 -8.13
CA PHE A 59 -10.38 1.11 -6.88
C PHE A 59 -8.96 0.61 -7.10
N PHE A 60 -7.99 1.36 -6.57
CA PHE A 60 -6.65 0.83 -6.38
C PHE A 60 -6.70 -0.34 -5.39
N THR A 61 -7.21 -0.09 -4.19
CA THR A 61 -7.64 -1.12 -3.24
C THR A 61 -8.54 -0.50 -2.16
N ALA A 62 -9.56 -1.25 -1.74
CA ALA A 62 -10.40 -0.90 -0.59
C ALA A 62 -9.73 -1.20 0.76
N GLY A 63 -8.46 -1.61 0.75
CA GLY A 63 -7.74 -1.97 1.96
C GLY A 63 -7.80 -3.46 2.27
N ASN A 64 -7.56 -3.80 3.52
CA ASN A 64 -7.57 -5.19 3.98
C ASN A 64 -8.98 -5.81 3.91
N ASP A 65 -9.05 -7.09 3.55
CA ASP A 65 -10.30 -7.85 3.64
C ASP A 65 -10.71 -7.99 5.12
N LEU A 66 -11.87 -7.44 5.46
CA LEU A 66 -12.34 -7.41 6.85
C LEU A 66 -12.74 -8.79 7.37
N VAL A 67 -12.98 -9.76 6.50
CA VAL A 67 -13.22 -11.16 6.89
C VAL A 67 -11.93 -11.77 7.46
N ASP A 68 -10.78 -11.53 6.82
CA ASP A 68 -9.48 -11.98 7.31
C ASP A 68 -9.14 -11.32 8.66
N PHE A 69 -9.47 -10.02 8.82
CA PHE A 69 -9.29 -9.33 10.10
C PHE A 69 -10.16 -9.90 11.20
N LEU A 70 -11.43 -10.14 10.94
CA LEU A 70 -12.33 -10.74 11.91
C LEU A 70 -11.87 -12.15 12.30
N THR A 71 -11.43 -12.95 11.32
CA THR A 71 -10.88 -14.29 11.56
C THR A 71 -9.68 -14.24 12.50
N LYS A 72 -8.74 -13.28 12.29
CA LYS A 72 -7.60 -13.08 13.19
C LYS A 72 -8.02 -12.57 14.57
N ALA A 73 -8.97 -11.64 14.62
CA ALA A 73 -9.48 -11.08 15.88
C ALA A 73 -10.17 -12.14 16.74
N GLU A 74 -10.83 -13.13 16.14
CA GLU A 74 -11.53 -14.22 16.82
C GLU A 74 -10.66 -15.45 17.10
N ASN A 75 -9.58 -15.62 16.32
CA ASN A 75 -8.62 -16.72 16.46
C ASN A 75 -7.19 -16.17 16.40
N ASP A 76 -6.53 -16.12 17.54
CA ASP A 76 -5.18 -15.56 17.64
C ASP A 76 -4.11 -16.38 16.89
N ASP A 77 -4.35 -17.67 16.62
CA ASP A 77 -3.47 -18.51 15.79
C ASP A 77 -3.61 -18.24 14.29
N ALA A 78 -4.68 -17.55 13.86
CA ALA A 78 -4.86 -17.20 12.45
C ALA A 78 -3.77 -16.22 11.99
N LYS A 79 -3.27 -16.39 10.76
CA LYS A 79 -2.28 -15.48 10.18
C LYS A 79 -2.93 -14.17 9.73
N LEU A 80 -2.16 -13.08 9.84
CA LEU A 80 -2.46 -11.80 9.25
C LEU A 80 -1.27 -11.32 8.41
N ASN A 81 -1.20 -11.81 7.16
CA ASN A 81 -0.08 -11.55 6.26
C ASN A 81 0.12 -10.06 5.93
N ALA A 82 -0.88 -9.22 6.19
CA ALA A 82 -0.76 -7.76 6.05
C ALA A 82 0.38 -7.18 6.89
N LEU A 83 0.53 -7.61 8.16
CA LEU A 83 1.58 -7.10 9.05
C LEU A 83 2.98 -7.57 8.63
N ASP A 84 3.11 -8.81 8.14
CA ASP A 84 4.36 -9.32 7.59
C ASP A 84 4.74 -8.56 6.32
N PHE A 85 3.75 -8.28 5.45
CA PHE A 85 3.96 -7.55 4.21
C PHE A 85 4.42 -6.11 4.45
N VAL A 86 3.82 -5.38 5.39
CA VAL A 86 4.25 -4.00 5.68
C VAL A 86 5.64 -3.97 6.30
N GLN A 87 6.01 -4.97 7.10
CA GLN A 87 7.37 -5.13 7.61
C GLN A 87 8.36 -5.37 6.46
N PHE A 88 8.00 -6.22 5.49
CA PHE A 88 8.78 -6.50 4.30
C PHE A 88 8.99 -5.26 3.40
N LEU A 89 8.00 -4.38 3.31
CA LEU A 89 8.09 -3.13 2.54
C LEU A 89 9.05 -2.11 3.15
N GLY A 90 9.27 -2.15 4.46
CA GLY A 90 10.01 -1.14 5.21
C GLY A 90 11.43 -0.89 4.70
N ASP A 91 12.11 -1.94 4.20
CA ASP A 91 13.48 -1.89 3.66
C ASP A 91 13.61 -2.48 2.25
N TYR A 92 12.51 -2.58 1.50
CA TYR A 92 12.55 -3.19 0.17
C TYR A 92 13.53 -2.44 -0.77
N PRO A 93 14.56 -3.13 -1.34
CA PRO A 93 15.70 -2.46 -1.93
C PRO A 93 15.46 -1.95 -3.36
N LYS A 94 14.55 -2.58 -4.13
CA LYS A 94 14.26 -2.16 -5.50
C LYS A 94 13.25 -1.02 -5.53
N PRO A 95 13.31 -0.14 -6.53
CA PRO A 95 12.31 0.90 -6.69
C PRO A 95 10.91 0.34 -6.84
N ILE A 96 9.95 1.04 -6.24
CA ILE A 96 8.51 0.73 -6.30
C ILE A 96 7.80 1.91 -6.94
N VAL A 97 7.00 1.65 -7.96
CA VAL A 97 6.14 2.61 -8.65
C VAL A 97 4.69 2.21 -8.42
N ALA A 98 3.80 3.16 -8.23
CA ALA A 98 2.36 2.92 -8.14
C ALA A 98 1.60 3.70 -9.22
N ALA A 99 0.68 3.01 -9.91
CA ALA A 99 -0.32 3.57 -10.80
C ALA A 99 -1.69 3.49 -10.11
N VAL A 100 -2.10 4.60 -9.50
CA VAL A 100 -3.32 4.68 -8.68
C VAL A 100 -4.47 5.17 -9.56
N THR A 101 -5.16 4.22 -10.21
CA THR A 101 -6.26 4.50 -11.15
C THR A 101 -7.61 4.73 -10.49
N GLY A 102 -7.67 4.60 -9.16
CA GLY A 102 -8.89 4.76 -8.38
C GLY A 102 -8.62 5.00 -6.91
N SER A 103 -9.64 4.92 -6.08
CA SER A 103 -9.53 5.18 -4.64
C SER A 103 -8.67 4.14 -3.91
N GLY A 104 -7.95 4.60 -2.86
CA GLY A 104 -7.12 3.76 -2.00
C GLY A 104 -7.50 3.93 -0.52
N VAL A 105 -7.78 2.83 0.17
CA VAL A 105 -8.22 2.84 1.57
C VAL A 105 -7.25 2.03 2.43
N GLY A 106 -6.93 2.52 3.64
CA GLY A 106 -6.02 1.86 4.56
C GLY A 106 -4.65 1.62 3.92
N ILE A 107 -4.28 0.35 3.70
CA ILE A 107 -3.05 -0.02 2.98
C ILE A 107 -2.99 0.60 1.57
N GLY A 108 -4.13 0.95 0.96
CA GLY A 108 -4.17 1.65 -0.31
C GLY A 108 -3.62 3.08 -0.27
N LEU A 109 -3.55 3.69 0.91
CA LEU A 109 -2.82 4.93 1.16
C LEU A 109 -1.42 4.61 1.71
N THR A 110 -1.31 3.74 2.71
CA THR A 110 -0.05 3.54 3.44
C THR A 110 1.02 2.85 2.59
N LEU A 111 0.64 1.97 1.64
CA LEU A 111 1.54 1.41 0.62
C LEU A 111 2.23 2.51 -0.20
N LEU A 112 1.51 3.60 -0.53
CA LEU A 112 2.07 4.67 -1.36
C LEU A 112 3.23 5.40 -0.67
N LEU A 113 3.30 5.37 0.66
CA LEU A 113 4.41 5.93 1.44
C LEU A 113 5.71 5.13 1.28
N HIS A 114 5.60 3.88 0.79
CA HIS A 114 6.74 3.02 0.45
C HIS A 114 7.08 3.04 -1.04
N CYS A 115 6.24 3.66 -1.88
CA CYS A 115 6.52 3.84 -3.29
C CYS A 115 7.49 5.01 -3.54
N ASP A 116 8.41 4.80 -4.47
CA ASP A 116 9.40 5.82 -4.87
C ASP A 116 8.81 6.80 -5.90
N LEU A 117 7.84 6.32 -6.72
CA LEU A 117 7.07 7.13 -7.66
C LEU A 117 5.58 6.76 -7.56
N VAL A 118 4.73 7.76 -7.53
CA VAL A 118 3.26 7.60 -7.48
C VAL A 118 2.60 8.47 -8.54
N TYR A 119 1.83 7.84 -9.41
CA TYR A 119 0.98 8.47 -10.42
C TYR A 119 -0.47 8.16 -10.10
N ILE A 120 -1.35 9.16 -10.11
CA ILE A 120 -2.68 9.03 -9.55
C ILE A 120 -3.74 9.69 -10.45
N VAL A 121 -4.96 9.16 -10.48
CA VAL A 121 -6.09 9.85 -11.10
C VAL A 121 -6.59 10.99 -10.20
N GLU A 122 -6.91 12.15 -10.77
CA GLU A 122 -7.25 13.39 -10.04
C GLU A 122 -8.38 13.22 -9.00
N ASN A 123 -9.40 12.42 -9.36
CA ASN A 123 -10.59 12.19 -8.53
C ASN A 123 -10.46 11.00 -7.57
N ALA A 124 -9.30 10.32 -7.52
CA ALA A 124 -9.05 9.28 -6.52
C ALA A 124 -9.26 9.86 -5.10
N LYS A 125 -9.67 9.00 -4.19
CA LYS A 125 -9.82 9.33 -2.77
C LYS A 125 -8.93 8.40 -1.97
N LEU A 126 -7.95 8.96 -1.30
CA LEU A 126 -7.08 8.25 -0.38
C LEU A 126 -7.61 8.44 1.04
N LEU A 127 -7.84 7.33 1.74
CA LEU A 127 -8.41 7.31 3.09
C LEU A 127 -7.60 6.37 4.00
N ALA A 128 -7.57 6.71 5.28
CA ALA A 128 -6.92 5.89 6.30
C ALA A 128 -7.82 5.74 7.55
N PRO A 129 -8.97 5.03 7.46
CA PRO A 129 -10.02 5.01 8.49
C PRO A 129 -9.69 4.03 9.64
N PHE A 130 -8.45 4.02 10.12
CA PHE A 130 -8.02 3.10 11.17
C PHE A 130 -8.76 3.38 12.50
N VAL A 131 -8.86 4.66 12.88
CA VAL A 131 -9.52 5.06 14.14
C VAL A 131 -11.02 4.78 14.10
N ASP A 132 -11.67 4.93 12.93
CA ASP A 132 -13.08 4.57 12.74
C ASP A 132 -13.34 3.07 12.95
N LEU A 133 -12.30 2.24 12.74
CA LEU A 133 -12.32 0.81 13.03
C LEU A 133 -11.81 0.48 14.44
N SER A 134 -11.56 1.49 15.29
CA SER A 134 -10.91 1.39 16.59
C SER A 134 -9.51 0.76 16.53
N LEU A 135 -8.85 0.82 15.37
CA LEU A 135 -7.48 0.40 15.14
C LEU A 135 -6.52 1.61 15.14
N VAL A 136 -5.23 1.33 15.05
CA VAL A 136 -4.17 2.32 14.83
C VAL A 136 -3.60 2.17 13.41
N PRO A 137 -2.98 3.22 12.84
CA PRO A 137 -2.28 3.10 11.55
C PRO A 137 -1.16 2.06 11.58
N GLU A 138 -0.78 1.56 10.39
CA GLU A 138 0.24 0.54 10.16
C GLU A 138 1.25 1.01 9.08
N ALA A 139 2.20 0.15 8.70
CA ALA A 139 3.18 0.40 7.64
C ALA A 139 4.15 1.56 7.90
N GLY A 140 4.44 1.91 9.16
CA GLY A 140 5.28 3.08 9.46
C GLY A 140 4.62 4.41 9.10
N SER A 141 3.32 4.37 8.80
CA SER A 141 2.60 5.50 8.23
C SER A 141 2.46 6.66 9.21
N THR A 142 2.42 6.42 10.53
CA THR A 142 2.41 7.49 11.54
C THR A 142 3.69 8.33 11.49
N LEU A 143 4.82 7.75 11.09
CA LEU A 143 6.05 8.46 10.83
C LEU A 143 6.05 9.09 9.44
N LEU A 144 5.87 8.25 8.40
CA LEU A 144 6.07 8.63 7.01
C LEU A 144 5.08 9.69 6.52
N LEU A 145 3.80 9.56 6.86
CA LEU A 145 2.80 10.56 6.47
C LEU A 145 3.04 11.87 7.20
N THR A 146 3.32 11.81 8.51
CA THR A 146 3.61 13.00 9.32
C THR A 146 4.84 13.77 8.80
N GLN A 147 5.88 13.07 8.37
CA GLN A 147 7.06 13.69 7.76
C GLN A 147 6.73 14.37 6.42
N LYS A 148 5.82 13.79 5.61
CA LYS A 148 5.47 14.32 4.29
C LYS A 148 4.53 15.53 4.35
N ILE A 149 3.47 15.47 5.18
CA ILE A 149 2.38 16.47 5.14
C ILE A 149 2.26 17.32 6.41
N GLY A 150 3.10 17.05 7.42
CA GLY A 150 3.05 17.69 8.73
C GLY A 150 2.03 17.06 9.68
N TYR A 151 2.24 17.29 11.00
CA TYR A 151 1.47 16.63 12.06
C TYR A 151 -0.02 16.91 11.99
N GLN A 152 -0.43 18.17 11.83
CA GLN A 152 -1.85 18.55 11.87
C GLN A 152 -2.64 17.89 10.73
N ARG A 153 -2.12 17.90 9.50
CA ARG A 153 -2.78 17.23 8.37
C ARG A 153 -2.78 15.71 8.50
N ALA A 154 -1.68 15.13 9.00
CA ALA A 154 -1.64 13.70 9.27
C ALA A 154 -2.66 13.29 10.33
N PHE A 155 -2.87 14.14 11.35
CA PHE A 155 -3.89 13.92 12.38
C PHE A 155 -5.32 13.97 11.80
N GLU A 156 -5.62 14.92 10.92
CA GLU A 156 -6.91 14.98 10.21
C GLU A 156 -7.16 13.71 9.40
N VAL A 157 -6.14 13.23 8.67
CA VAL A 157 -6.26 12.00 7.86
C VAL A 157 -6.47 10.76 8.72
N PHE A 158 -5.67 10.58 9.77
CA PHE A 158 -5.70 9.34 10.55
C PHE A 158 -6.80 9.33 11.62
N VAL A 159 -7.10 10.48 12.23
CA VAL A 159 -7.99 10.54 13.39
C VAL A 159 -9.37 11.07 13.03
N MET A 160 -9.45 12.05 12.11
CA MET A 160 -10.74 12.61 11.65
C MET A 160 -11.28 11.90 10.41
N GLY A 161 -10.49 11.00 9.78
CA GLY A 161 -10.91 10.28 8.58
C GLY A 161 -10.99 11.15 7.32
N GLU A 162 -10.29 12.31 7.31
CA GLU A 162 -10.29 13.21 6.16
C GLU A 162 -9.65 12.55 4.93
N LYS A 163 -10.25 12.83 3.78
CA LYS A 163 -9.87 12.24 2.50
C LYS A 163 -8.89 13.16 1.78
N ILE A 164 -7.88 12.56 1.17
CA ILE A 164 -6.96 13.25 0.26
C ILE A 164 -7.37 12.91 -1.17
N THR A 165 -7.70 13.90 -1.99
CA THR A 165 -7.94 13.70 -3.43
C THR A 165 -6.63 13.49 -4.18
N GLY A 166 -6.68 12.93 -5.41
CA GLY A 166 -5.48 12.77 -6.23
C GLY A 166 -4.76 14.10 -6.51
N LYS A 167 -5.51 15.19 -6.72
CA LYS A 167 -4.92 16.55 -6.85
C LYS A 167 -4.19 16.97 -5.58
N GLN A 168 -4.86 16.84 -4.43
CA GLN A 168 -4.25 17.17 -3.13
C GLN A 168 -3.04 16.28 -2.82
N ALA A 169 -3.04 15.02 -3.27
CA ALA A 169 -1.90 14.14 -3.07
C ALA A 169 -0.63 14.68 -3.75
N VAL A 170 -0.75 15.33 -4.91
CA VAL A 170 0.38 16.00 -5.57
C VAL A 170 0.82 17.24 -4.78
N GLU A 171 -0.12 18.08 -4.36
CA GLU A 171 0.16 19.29 -3.58
C GLU A 171 0.84 18.98 -2.23
N LEU A 172 0.51 17.83 -1.64
CA LEU A 172 1.06 17.36 -0.38
C LEU A 172 2.36 16.54 -0.54
N GLY A 173 2.83 16.31 -1.76
CA GLY A 173 4.03 15.51 -2.03
C GLY A 173 3.85 13.99 -1.83
N LEU A 174 2.60 13.50 -1.81
CA LEU A 174 2.28 12.08 -1.74
C LEU A 174 2.29 11.42 -3.11
N ALA A 175 2.07 12.18 -4.19
CA ALA A 175 2.12 11.73 -5.57
C ALA A 175 2.98 12.66 -6.42
N ASN A 176 3.59 12.10 -7.47
CA ASN A 176 4.43 12.86 -8.40
C ASN A 176 3.59 13.66 -9.39
N GLN A 177 2.45 13.08 -9.83
CA GLN A 177 1.58 13.72 -10.83
C GLN A 177 0.17 13.10 -10.76
N ALA A 178 -0.84 13.95 -10.98
CA ALA A 178 -2.23 13.54 -11.14
C ALA A 178 -2.68 13.74 -12.59
N PHE A 179 -3.60 12.87 -13.05
CA PHE A 179 -4.10 12.85 -14.42
C PHE A 179 -5.63 12.79 -14.45
N ALA A 180 -6.21 13.26 -15.54
CA ALA A 180 -7.66 13.22 -15.73
C ALA A 180 -8.21 11.80 -15.95
N SER A 181 -7.40 10.89 -16.54
CA SER A 181 -7.83 9.54 -16.88
C SER A 181 -6.92 8.45 -16.30
N SER A 182 -7.49 7.27 -16.08
CA SER A 182 -6.76 6.08 -15.64
C SER A 182 -5.74 5.59 -16.69
N ASP A 183 -6.05 5.75 -17.99
CA ASP A 183 -5.15 5.35 -19.08
C ASP A 183 -3.87 6.20 -19.08
N GLU A 184 -3.98 7.50 -18.81
CA GLU A 184 -2.80 8.38 -18.68
C GLU A 184 -1.96 8.00 -17.45
N VAL A 185 -2.60 7.65 -16.33
CA VAL A 185 -1.91 7.15 -15.12
C VAL A 185 -1.11 5.88 -15.45
N LEU A 186 -1.76 4.87 -16.04
CA LEU A 186 -1.14 3.59 -16.37
C LEU A 186 0.00 3.75 -17.39
N SER A 187 -0.24 4.48 -18.48
CA SER A 187 0.78 4.69 -19.52
C SER A 187 2.00 5.43 -18.98
N THR A 188 1.78 6.48 -18.18
CA THR A 188 2.88 7.25 -17.57
C THR A 188 3.65 6.41 -16.55
N ALA A 189 2.96 5.70 -15.66
CA ALA A 189 3.61 4.87 -14.65
C ALA A 189 4.47 3.77 -15.28
N ARG A 190 3.96 3.07 -16.30
CA ARG A 190 4.72 2.06 -17.06
C ARG A 190 5.95 2.66 -17.75
N GLN A 191 5.78 3.78 -18.44
CA GLN A 191 6.90 4.49 -19.10
C GLN A 191 7.99 4.89 -18.09
N LYS A 192 7.59 5.45 -16.92
CA LYS A 192 8.54 5.85 -15.88
C LYS A 192 9.23 4.66 -15.22
N ALA A 193 8.51 3.56 -15.00
CA ALA A 193 9.09 2.31 -14.50
C ALA A 193 10.14 1.75 -15.46
N GLU A 194 9.87 1.74 -16.78
CA GLU A 194 10.83 1.31 -17.79
C GLU A 194 12.05 2.23 -17.91
N ILE A 195 11.86 3.56 -17.80
CA ILE A 195 12.98 4.51 -17.75
C ILE A 195 13.84 4.23 -16.51
N LEU A 196 13.22 3.99 -15.36
CA LEU A 196 13.92 3.69 -14.11
C LEU A 196 14.66 2.35 -14.19
N ALA A 197 14.08 1.33 -14.83
CA ALA A 197 14.70 0.03 -15.04
C ALA A 197 15.98 0.09 -15.92
N LYS A 198 16.16 1.14 -16.72
CA LYS A 198 17.36 1.37 -17.54
C LYS A 198 18.49 2.10 -16.79
N LYS A 199 18.24 2.56 -15.54
CA LYS A 199 19.26 3.26 -14.74
C LYS A 199 20.26 2.26 -14.13
N SER A 200 21.38 2.78 -13.64
CA SER A 200 22.36 1.98 -12.89
C SER A 200 21.73 1.43 -11.62
N VAL A 201 21.63 0.11 -11.50
CA VAL A 201 21.01 -0.56 -10.35
C VAL A 201 21.68 -0.16 -9.03
N SER A 202 23.01 -0.18 -8.99
CA SER A 202 23.78 0.17 -7.79
C SER A 202 23.57 1.63 -7.38
N SER A 203 23.60 2.57 -8.34
CA SER A 203 23.40 3.99 -8.07
C SER A 203 21.97 4.28 -7.58
N VAL A 204 20.95 3.67 -8.19
CA VAL A 204 19.55 3.82 -7.76
C VAL A 204 19.38 3.30 -6.34
N ARG A 205 19.89 2.09 -6.05
CA ARG A 205 19.81 1.49 -4.72
C ARG A 205 20.49 2.36 -3.67
N GLN A 206 21.75 2.74 -3.88
CA GLN A 206 22.49 3.57 -2.94
C GLN A 206 21.82 4.93 -2.73
N THR A 207 21.28 5.55 -3.79
CA THR A 207 20.55 6.81 -3.67
C THR A 207 19.28 6.64 -2.82
N LYS A 208 18.50 5.56 -3.06
CA LYS A 208 17.32 5.24 -2.25
C LYS A 208 17.71 5.04 -0.78
N ASP A 209 18.75 4.27 -0.51
CA ASP A 209 19.25 3.99 0.85
C ASP A 209 19.68 5.29 1.58
N LEU A 210 20.32 6.24 0.86
CA LEU A 210 20.70 7.55 1.41
C LEU A 210 19.51 8.49 1.66
N MET A 211 18.43 8.34 0.90
CA MET A 211 17.22 9.18 1.02
C MET A 211 16.24 8.66 2.08
N ARG A 212 16.36 7.40 2.53
CA ARG A 212 15.42 6.76 3.46
C ARG A 212 16.16 6.18 4.66
N ASN A 213 15.64 6.42 5.85
CA ASN A 213 16.14 5.78 7.06
C ASN A 213 15.35 4.47 7.31
N ALA A 214 15.78 3.37 6.69
CA ALA A 214 15.11 2.08 6.83
C ALA A 214 15.05 1.61 8.29
N THR A 215 16.07 1.86 9.10
CA THR A 215 16.11 1.49 10.53
C THR A 215 14.98 2.16 11.31
N GLU A 216 14.78 3.46 11.10
CA GLU A 216 13.72 4.22 11.78
C GLU A 216 12.33 3.77 11.31
N ILE A 217 12.18 3.53 10.00
CA ILE A 217 10.93 3.05 9.41
C ILE A 217 10.55 1.68 9.99
N LEU A 218 11.49 0.72 9.99
CA LEU A 218 11.25 -0.63 10.53
C LEU A 218 10.93 -0.59 12.03
N ALA A 219 11.62 0.23 12.81
CA ALA A 219 11.31 0.40 14.23
C ALA A 219 9.89 0.96 14.45
N ARG A 220 9.46 1.91 13.61
CA ARG A 220 8.09 2.44 13.68
C ARG A 220 7.06 1.39 13.26
N ILE A 221 7.29 0.62 12.20
CA ILE A 221 6.40 -0.48 11.78
C ILE A 221 6.23 -1.48 12.93
N GLN A 222 7.32 -1.86 13.62
CA GLN A 222 7.24 -2.78 14.75
C GLN A 222 6.38 -2.22 15.90
N GLN A 223 6.51 -0.93 16.23
CA GLN A 223 5.68 -0.27 17.23
C GLN A 223 4.21 -0.26 16.82
N GLU A 224 3.92 0.13 15.58
CA GLU A 224 2.56 0.15 15.04
C GLU A 224 1.95 -1.26 15.03
N ASN A 225 2.68 -2.28 14.55
CA ASN A 225 2.22 -3.67 14.50
C ASN A 225 1.88 -4.20 15.89
N MET A 226 2.67 -3.86 16.91
CA MET A 226 2.37 -4.23 18.31
C MET A 226 1.04 -3.60 18.78
N HIS A 227 0.87 -2.30 18.57
CA HIS A 227 -0.36 -1.60 18.96
C HIS A 227 -1.56 -2.08 18.14
N PHE A 228 -1.38 -2.30 16.83
CA PHE A 228 -2.41 -2.80 15.93
C PHE A 228 -2.91 -4.18 16.37
N SER A 229 -1.99 -5.11 16.64
CA SER A 229 -2.32 -6.47 17.11
C SER A 229 -3.06 -6.43 18.45
N ASN A 230 -2.61 -5.61 19.40
CA ASN A 230 -3.30 -5.45 20.69
C ASN A 230 -4.71 -4.88 20.51
N ARG A 231 -4.90 -3.88 19.64
CA ARG A 231 -6.23 -3.33 19.34
C ARG A 231 -7.13 -4.35 18.67
N LEU A 232 -6.60 -5.13 17.73
CA LEU A 232 -7.37 -6.13 16.97
C LEU A 232 -8.04 -7.18 17.90
N GLN A 233 -7.44 -7.48 19.05
CA GLN A 233 -7.95 -8.44 20.02
C GLN A 233 -9.05 -7.86 20.95
N THR A 234 -9.30 -6.55 20.91
CA THR A 234 -10.31 -5.93 21.77
C THR A 234 -11.74 -6.23 21.32
N ASP A 235 -12.66 -6.31 22.29
CA ASP A 235 -14.09 -6.52 22.00
C ASP A 235 -14.68 -5.40 21.15
N GLU A 236 -14.17 -4.18 21.31
CA GLU A 236 -14.56 -3.01 20.52
C GLU A 236 -14.32 -3.23 19.03
N VAL A 237 -13.10 -3.63 18.65
CA VAL A 237 -12.74 -3.92 17.25
C VAL A 237 -13.55 -5.10 16.72
N LYS A 238 -13.66 -6.20 17.49
CA LYS A 238 -14.45 -7.38 17.11
C LYS A 238 -15.90 -7.01 16.80
N ALA A 239 -16.52 -6.17 17.66
CA ALA A 239 -17.90 -5.73 17.47
C ALA A 239 -18.07 -4.87 16.19
N ILE A 240 -17.08 -4.01 15.88
CA ILE A 240 -17.09 -3.19 14.66
C ILE A 240 -16.93 -4.08 13.44
N LEU A 241 -15.94 -4.96 13.40
CA LEU A 241 -15.68 -5.85 12.26
C LEU A 241 -16.88 -6.75 11.95
N ARG A 242 -17.54 -7.33 12.96
CA ARG A 242 -18.76 -8.13 12.78
C ARG A 242 -19.86 -7.34 12.07
N LYS A 243 -20.07 -6.06 12.44
CA LYS A 243 -21.08 -5.19 11.81
C LYS A 243 -20.78 -4.96 10.32
N PHE A 244 -19.49 -4.84 9.94
CA PHE A 244 -19.11 -4.66 8.54
C PHE A 244 -19.22 -5.95 7.73
N VAL A 245 -18.79 -7.08 8.27
CA VAL A 245 -18.83 -8.39 7.59
C VAL A 245 -20.27 -8.85 7.36
N HIS A 246 -21.19 -8.64 8.31
CA HIS A 246 -22.59 -9.02 8.16
C HIS A 246 -23.41 -8.11 7.21
N LYS A 247 -22.86 -6.97 6.76
CA LYS A 247 -23.51 -6.07 5.80
C LYS A 247 -23.10 -6.30 4.34
N GLN A 248 -22.13 -7.18 4.08
CA GLN A 248 -21.66 -7.57 2.76
C GLN A 248 -22.40 -8.80 2.23
#